data_eac7cda6af593e34844781b8bfc08c38
#
_entry.id   eac7cda6af593e34844781b8bfc08c38
#
_cell.length_a   1.000
_cell.length_b   1.000
_cell.length_c   1.000
_cell.angle_alpha   90.00
_cell.angle_beta   90.00
_cell.angle_gamma   90.00
#
_symmetry.space_group_name_H-M   'P 1'
#
loop_
_entity.id
_entity.type
_entity.pdbx_description
1 polymer ?
#
loop_
_entity_poly.entity_id
_entity_poly.type
_entity_poly.pdbx_seq_one_letter_code
_entity_poly.pdbx_strand_id
1 'polypeptide(L)'
;KESSAASDVYKRQMLYRFLKAKYQCAKEGRDIEPRDLFSLKSLVCAGTDTASYKDALREAWGIDPLEIFAGTEVSIVGTETHSRNGMVFFPDSCFYEFIPEDEVYKSMDDPSYQPLTILMDELVANQNYELVVTVLKGGAFARYRIGDMFRCVSTGGDKSTNLPQLVFLDRVPWVIDIAGFTRITENSIEDVIRLSGLSIKHWIAKKEYDTKRRPYLHIYVELNPADLGRMAVSTQILKEHLEVYFTFFDTDYRDLKKMLGIEPLQITVLKCGTMEQYLSLI
;
A
#
# COMPACT_ATOMS: atom_id res chain seq x y z
N LYS A 1 20.54 14.18 5.85
CA LYS A 1 19.38 14.67 6.66
C LYS A 1 18.88 16.07 6.23
N GLU A 2 19.74 16.96 5.74
CA GLU A 2 19.33 18.31 5.33
C GLU A 2 18.51 18.34 4.04
N SER A 3 18.79 17.44 3.10
CA SER A 3 18.10 17.37 1.81
C SER A 3 16.64 16.92 1.93
N SER A 4 16.31 15.98 2.83
CA SER A 4 14.92 15.55 3.06
C SER A 4 14.09 16.63 3.77
N ALA A 5 14.67 17.32 4.75
CA ALA A 5 14.01 18.43 5.43
C ALA A 5 13.68 19.59 4.48
N ALA A 6 14.60 19.94 3.56
CA ALA A 6 14.33 20.95 2.54
C ALA A 6 13.19 20.54 1.59
N SER A 7 13.17 19.29 1.14
CA SER A 7 12.08 18.77 0.30
C SER A 7 10.71 18.86 0.99
N ASP A 8 10.64 18.52 2.27
CA ASP A 8 9.39 18.58 3.05
C ASP A 8 8.93 20.03 3.28
N VAL A 9 9.85 20.96 3.46
CA VAL A 9 9.52 22.39 3.54
C VAL A 9 8.92 22.89 2.24
N TYR A 10 9.48 22.50 1.08
CA TYR A 10 8.93 22.90 -0.24
C TYR A 10 7.53 22.32 -0.47
N LYS A 11 7.31 21.05 -0.17
CA LYS A 11 5.99 20.40 -0.29
C LYS A 11 4.95 21.12 0.57
N ARG A 12 5.29 21.42 1.81
CA ARG A 12 4.40 22.17 2.74
C ARG A 12 4.13 23.59 2.26
N GLN A 13 5.11 24.28 1.67
CA GLN A 13 4.90 25.62 1.14
C GLN A 13 3.98 25.62 -0.09
N MET A 14 4.12 24.66 -1.00
CA MET A 14 3.22 24.53 -2.15
C MET A 14 1.79 24.25 -1.68
N LEU A 15 1.60 23.32 -0.77
CA LEU A 15 0.30 23.02 -0.18
C LEU A 15 -0.31 24.24 0.50
N TYR A 16 0.47 24.95 1.31
CA TYR A 16 0.01 26.16 1.99
C TYR A 16 -0.44 27.25 0.99
N ARG A 17 0.33 27.51 -0.05
CA ARG A 17 -0.03 28.47 -1.09
C ARG A 17 -1.33 28.09 -1.80
N PHE A 18 -1.47 26.82 -2.15
CA PHE A 18 -2.69 26.32 -2.77
C PHE A 18 -3.90 26.47 -1.84
N LEU A 19 -3.82 26.01 -0.60
CA LEU A 19 -4.92 26.10 0.37
C LEU A 19 -5.30 27.56 0.64
N LYS A 20 -4.34 28.47 0.72
CA LYS A 20 -4.61 29.91 0.88
C LYS A 20 -5.35 30.48 -0.32
N ALA A 21 -4.93 30.14 -1.54
CA ALA A 21 -5.60 30.59 -2.75
C ALA A 21 -6.99 29.97 -2.89
N LYS A 22 -7.14 28.67 -2.62
CA LYS A 22 -8.43 27.97 -2.64
C LYS A 22 -9.43 28.61 -1.66
N TYR A 23 -8.97 28.93 -0.46
CA TYR A 23 -9.79 29.64 0.53
C TYR A 23 -10.24 31.02 0.07
N GLN A 24 -9.38 31.80 -0.56
CA GLN A 24 -9.73 33.12 -1.10
C GLN A 24 -10.71 33.01 -2.25
N CYS A 25 -10.47 32.11 -3.20
CA CYS A 25 -11.37 31.89 -4.33
C CYS A 25 -12.75 31.40 -3.89
N ALA A 26 -12.82 30.53 -2.87
CA ALA A 26 -14.08 30.07 -2.32
C ALA A 26 -14.94 31.21 -1.74
N LYS A 27 -14.32 32.25 -1.15
CA LYS A 27 -15.04 33.44 -0.69
C LYS A 27 -15.65 34.26 -1.83
N GLU A 28 -15.09 34.12 -3.03
CA GLU A 28 -15.57 34.76 -4.26
C GLU A 28 -16.50 33.84 -5.06
N GLY A 29 -16.93 32.71 -4.49
CA GLY A 29 -17.80 31.71 -5.14
C GLY A 29 -17.11 30.93 -6.26
N ARG A 30 -15.78 30.90 -6.29
CA ARG A 30 -14.98 30.13 -7.27
C ARG A 30 -14.30 28.96 -6.57
N ASP A 31 -14.33 27.78 -7.19
CA ASP A 31 -13.47 26.65 -6.83
C ASP A 31 -12.28 26.58 -7.78
N ILE A 32 -11.13 26.20 -7.26
CA ILE A 32 -9.89 26.06 -8.02
C ILE A 32 -9.18 24.74 -7.71
N GLU A 33 -8.55 24.20 -8.72
CA GLU A 33 -7.69 23.02 -8.62
C GLU A 33 -6.20 23.40 -8.74
N PRO A 34 -5.27 22.55 -8.30
CA PRO A 34 -3.82 22.83 -8.42
C PRO A 34 -3.38 23.24 -9.82
N ARG A 35 -3.98 22.68 -10.86
CA ARG A 35 -3.71 23.02 -12.27
C ARG A 35 -3.98 24.47 -12.62
N ASP A 36 -4.88 25.14 -11.88
CA ASP A 36 -5.23 26.54 -12.11
C ASP A 36 -4.15 27.51 -11.59
N LEU A 37 -3.31 27.02 -10.67
CA LEU A 37 -2.23 27.80 -10.06
C LEU A 37 -0.83 27.40 -10.52
N PHE A 38 -0.66 26.13 -10.89
CA PHE A 38 0.65 25.55 -11.19
C PHE A 38 0.66 24.93 -12.59
N SER A 39 1.57 25.36 -13.42
CA SER A 39 1.83 24.76 -14.73
C SER A 39 2.98 23.75 -14.58
N LEU A 40 2.64 22.51 -14.28
CA LEU A 40 3.64 21.44 -14.19
C LEU A 40 3.96 20.88 -15.58
N LYS A 41 5.24 20.55 -15.81
CA LYS A 41 5.68 19.83 -17.02
C LYS A 41 5.66 18.31 -16.81
N SER A 42 5.81 17.87 -15.57
CA SER A 42 5.78 16.47 -15.18
C SER A 42 5.38 16.35 -13.72
N LEU A 43 4.70 15.25 -13.40
CA LEU A 43 4.38 14.83 -12.03
C LEU A 43 4.93 13.42 -11.85
N VAL A 44 5.87 13.25 -10.92
CA VAL A 44 6.49 11.96 -10.60
C VAL A 44 5.97 11.50 -9.25
N CYS A 45 5.47 10.28 -9.22
CA CYS A 45 4.89 9.65 -8.03
C CYS A 45 5.67 8.40 -7.63
N ALA A 46 5.81 8.20 -6.32
CA ALA A 46 6.43 7.02 -5.72
C ALA A 46 5.84 6.75 -4.33
N GLY A 47 6.04 5.55 -3.82
CA GLY A 47 5.84 5.20 -2.41
C GLY A 47 4.45 4.71 -2.04
N THR A 48 3.51 4.66 -2.96
CA THR A 48 2.17 4.08 -2.77
C THR A 48 1.64 3.53 -4.09
N ASP A 49 0.54 2.77 -4.01
CA ASP A 49 -0.20 2.35 -5.20
C ASP A 49 -0.74 3.58 -5.96
N THR A 50 0.08 4.07 -6.90
CA THR A 50 -0.25 5.24 -7.72
C THR A 50 -1.46 4.98 -8.62
N ALA A 51 -1.72 3.72 -8.99
CA ALA A 51 -2.83 3.35 -9.87
C ALA A 51 -4.18 3.80 -9.29
N SER A 52 -4.37 3.67 -7.98
CA SER A 52 -5.59 4.08 -7.28
C SER A 52 -5.83 5.60 -7.31
N TYR A 53 -4.79 6.40 -7.48
CA TYR A 53 -4.86 7.87 -7.44
C TYR A 53 -4.63 8.53 -8.80
N LYS A 54 -4.29 7.77 -9.82
CA LYS A 54 -3.85 8.29 -11.14
C LYS A 54 -4.88 9.22 -11.77
N ASP A 55 -6.15 8.84 -11.76
CA ASP A 55 -7.23 9.64 -12.31
C ASP A 55 -7.47 10.93 -11.52
N ALA A 56 -7.48 10.83 -10.18
CA ALA A 56 -7.64 12.01 -9.31
C ALA A 56 -6.45 12.99 -9.45
N LEU A 57 -5.22 12.46 -9.59
CA LEU A 57 -4.04 13.28 -9.84
C LEU A 57 -4.08 13.96 -11.20
N ARG A 58 -4.50 13.24 -12.25
CA ARG A 58 -4.69 13.82 -13.60
C ARG A 58 -5.73 14.92 -13.57
N GLU A 59 -6.86 14.71 -12.91
CA GLU A 59 -7.92 15.70 -12.78
C GLU A 59 -7.44 16.95 -12.03
N ALA A 60 -6.79 16.77 -10.89
CA ALA A 60 -6.32 17.87 -10.06
C ALA A 60 -5.16 18.67 -10.68
N TRP A 61 -4.22 18.01 -11.36
CA TRP A 61 -3.00 18.63 -11.86
C TRP A 61 -2.98 18.85 -13.39
N GLY A 62 -3.94 18.27 -14.13
CA GLY A 62 -4.02 18.37 -15.57
C GLY A 62 -2.91 17.62 -16.32
N ILE A 63 -2.21 16.69 -15.66
CA ILE A 63 -1.08 15.94 -16.21
C ILE A 63 -1.09 14.50 -15.69
N ASP A 64 -0.72 13.55 -16.54
CA ASP A 64 -0.58 12.16 -16.16
C ASP A 64 0.66 11.97 -15.26
N PRO A 65 0.50 11.40 -14.06
CA PRO A 65 1.64 11.10 -13.21
C PRO A 65 2.52 10.01 -13.84
N LEU A 66 3.83 10.18 -13.69
CA LEU A 66 4.84 9.17 -14.00
C LEU A 66 5.14 8.40 -12.72
N GLU A 67 5.01 7.09 -12.77
CA GLU A 67 5.34 6.24 -11.65
C GLU A 67 6.82 5.86 -11.65
N ILE A 68 7.44 5.93 -10.47
CA ILE A 68 8.77 5.40 -10.23
C ILE A 68 8.72 4.43 -9.05
N PHE A 69 9.54 3.38 -9.11
CA PHE A 69 9.75 2.50 -7.97
C PHE A 69 11.05 2.87 -7.27
N ALA A 70 10.93 3.18 -5.99
CA ALA A 70 12.04 3.58 -5.13
C ALA A 70 11.83 3.06 -3.70
N GLY A 71 12.91 2.62 -3.08
CA GLY A 71 12.94 2.20 -1.67
C GLY A 71 14.18 2.72 -0.97
N THR A 72 14.13 2.78 0.35
CA THR A 72 15.28 3.20 1.17
C THR A 72 16.48 2.27 0.95
N GLU A 73 16.22 1.00 0.72
CA GLU A 73 17.18 -0.08 0.53
C GLU A 73 17.91 0.02 -0.81
N VAL A 74 17.22 0.46 -1.84
CA VAL A 74 17.67 0.34 -3.24
C VAL A 74 17.76 1.67 -3.99
N SER A 75 17.28 2.77 -3.40
CA SER A 75 17.11 4.06 -4.09
C SER A 75 16.08 3.95 -5.23
N ILE A 76 16.22 4.65 -6.34
CA ILE A 76 15.33 4.56 -7.50
C ILE A 76 15.82 3.43 -8.39
N VAL A 77 14.99 2.42 -8.60
CA VAL A 77 15.35 1.23 -9.39
C VAL A 77 14.47 1.00 -10.62
N GLY A 78 13.33 1.68 -10.72
CA GLY A 78 12.44 1.53 -11.86
C GLY A 78 11.65 2.79 -12.17
N THR A 79 11.17 2.90 -13.40
CA THR A 79 10.32 3.98 -13.87
C THR A 79 9.35 3.49 -14.94
N GLU A 80 8.16 4.10 -14.98
CA GLU A 80 7.27 3.90 -16.12
C GLU A 80 7.95 4.31 -17.43
N THR A 81 7.64 3.58 -18.49
CA THR A 81 8.07 3.93 -19.85
C THR A 81 7.14 4.99 -20.46
N HIS A 82 7.50 5.48 -21.63
CA HIS A 82 6.67 6.43 -22.37
C HIS A 82 5.30 5.85 -22.76
N SER A 83 5.21 4.54 -22.94
CA SER A 83 3.95 3.82 -23.22
C SER A 83 2.97 3.75 -22.04
N ARG A 84 3.44 4.06 -20.82
CA ARG A 84 2.62 3.98 -19.58
C ARG A 84 2.04 2.59 -19.30
N ASN A 85 2.69 1.55 -19.80
CA ASN A 85 2.25 0.16 -19.66
C ASN A 85 3.03 -0.61 -18.60
N GLY A 86 3.47 0.08 -17.56
CA GLY A 86 4.28 -0.48 -16.47
C GLY A 86 5.68 0.10 -16.41
N MET A 87 6.38 -0.24 -15.34
CA MET A 87 7.74 0.21 -15.07
C MET A 87 8.77 -0.77 -15.63
N VAL A 88 9.87 -0.24 -16.10
CA VAL A 88 11.10 -1.02 -16.37
C VAL A 88 12.08 -0.81 -15.22
N PHE A 89 12.74 -1.86 -14.80
CA PHE A 89 13.81 -1.78 -13.81
C PHE A 89 15.15 -1.56 -14.49
N PHE A 90 15.99 -0.73 -13.88
CA PHE A 90 17.31 -0.41 -14.38
C PHE A 90 18.29 -1.56 -14.12
N PRO A 91 18.70 -2.33 -15.14
CA PRO A 91 19.43 -3.58 -14.93
C PRO A 91 20.84 -3.40 -14.34
N ASP A 92 21.38 -2.18 -14.38
CA ASP A 92 22.69 -1.80 -13.85
C ASP A 92 22.64 -1.20 -12.43
N SER A 93 21.46 -0.98 -11.86
CA SER A 93 21.34 -0.40 -10.52
C SER A 93 21.44 -1.43 -9.40
N CYS A 94 20.85 -2.60 -9.59
CA CYS A 94 20.84 -3.73 -8.66
C CYS A 94 20.86 -5.05 -9.43
N PHE A 95 21.20 -6.13 -8.75
CA PHE A 95 20.89 -7.46 -9.23
C PHE A 95 19.51 -7.86 -8.74
N TYR A 96 18.62 -8.23 -9.67
CA TYR A 96 17.22 -8.54 -9.41
C TYR A 96 16.97 -10.03 -9.54
N GLU A 97 16.27 -10.58 -8.57
CA GLU A 97 15.67 -11.90 -8.59
C GLU A 97 14.18 -11.76 -8.32
N PHE A 98 13.39 -12.69 -8.77
CA PHE A 98 11.95 -12.69 -8.64
C PHE A 98 11.48 -14.03 -8.09
N ILE A 99 10.66 -14.00 -7.03
CA ILE A 99 10.03 -15.20 -6.46
C ILE A 99 8.63 -15.31 -7.06
N PRO A 100 8.32 -16.38 -7.82
CA PRO A 100 6.96 -16.62 -8.30
C PRO A 100 5.95 -16.67 -7.16
N GLU A 101 4.73 -16.21 -7.42
CA GLU A 101 3.68 -16.08 -6.39
C GLU A 101 3.39 -17.40 -5.66
N ASP A 102 3.40 -18.54 -6.36
CA ASP A 102 3.22 -19.86 -5.76
C ASP A 102 4.35 -20.23 -4.79
N GLU A 103 5.58 -19.82 -5.08
CA GLU A 103 6.74 -19.99 -4.19
C GLU A 103 6.66 -19.07 -2.97
N VAL A 104 6.08 -17.87 -3.15
CA VAL A 104 5.79 -16.95 -2.03
C VAL A 104 4.83 -17.62 -1.05
N TYR A 105 3.72 -18.21 -1.53
CA TYR A 105 2.76 -18.91 -0.67
C TYR A 105 3.38 -20.11 0.04
N LYS A 106 4.22 -20.92 -0.64
CA LYS A 106 4.94 -22.03 0.03
C LYS A 106 5.83 -21.54 1.18
N SER A 107 6.47 -20.37 1.02
CA SER A 107 7.29 -19.77 2.09
C SER A 107 6.47 -19.17 3.23
N MET A 108 5.17 -18.94 3.03
CA MET A 108 4.24 -18.57 4.11
C MET A 108 3.89 -19.79 4.96
N ASP A 109 3.57 -20.91 4.30
CA ASP A 109 3.15 -22.15 4.97
C ASP A 109 4.28 -22.79 5.77
N ASP A 110 5.52 -22.65 5.26
CA ASP A 110 6.73 -23.15 5.94
C ASP A 110 7.83 -22.09 5.96
N PRO A 111 8.07 -21.43 7.12
CA PRO A 111 9.13 -20.42 7.27
C PRO A 111 10.55 -20.94 7.04
N SER A 112 10.76 -22.26 7.04
CA SER A 112 12.07 -22.88 6.73
C SER A 112 12.26 -23.10 5.23
N TYR A 113 11.20 -23.00 4.44
CA TYR A 113 11.24 -23.17 3.00
C TYR A 113 12.04 -22.06 2.33
N GLN A 114 12.95 -22.45 1.44
CA GLN A 114 13.74 -21.53 0.62
C GLN A 114 13.08 -21.42 -0.76
N PRO A 115 12.33 -20.34 -1.05
CA PRO A 115 11.65 -20.21 -2.32
C PRO A 115 12.63 -20.13 -3.50
N LEU A 116 12.24 -20.73 -4.60
CA LEU A 116 12.98 -20.62 -5.86
C LEU A 116 12.88 -19.20 -6.39
N THR A 117 13.97 -18.71 -6.94
CA THR A 117 14.01 -17.42 -7.63
C THR A 117 14.29 -17.62 -9.11
N ILE A 118 13.75 -16.72 -9.92
CA ILE A 118 14.05 -16.61 -11.35
C ILE A 118 14.67 -15.25 -11.67
N LEU A 119 15.28 -15.13 -12.82
CA LEU A 119 15.89 -13.89 -13.30
C LEU A 119 14.91 -13.08 -14.15
N MET A 120 15.31 -11.87 -14.49
CA MET A 120 14.48 -10.91 -15.22
C MET A 120 14.08 -11.41 -16.63
N ASP A 121 14.92 -12.17 -17.30
CA ASP A 121 14.69 -12.76 -18.61
C ASP A 121 13.79 -14.01 -18.58
N GLU A 122 13.56 -14.56 -17.39
CA GLU A 122 12.68 -15.72 -17.17
C GLU A 122 11.26 -15.31 -16.77
N LEU A 123 10.97 -14.01 -16.63
CA LEU A 123 9.64 -13.51 -16.27
C LEU A 123 8.62 -13.89 -17.36
N VAL A 124 7.41 -14.22 -16.91
CA VAL A 124 6.27 -14.57 -17.77
C VAL A 124 5.19 -13.52 -17.65
N ALA A 125 4.65 -13.07 -18.78
CA ALA A 125 3.58 -12.07 -18.79
C ALA A 125 2.31 -12.56 -18.06
N ASN A 126 1.67 -11.66 -17.33
CA ASN A 126 0.49 -11.87 -16.49
C ASN A 126 0.72 -12.74 -15.25
N GLN A 127 1.96 -12.99 -14.87
CA GLN A 127 2.31 -13.65 -13.62
C GLN A 127 2.74 -12.62 -12.56
N ASN A 128 2.58 -12.99 -11.29
CA ASN A 128 2.92 -12.18 -10.13
C ASN A 128 4.22 -12.69 -9.49
N TYR A 129 5.01 -11.75 -8.96
CA TYR A 129 6.32 -12.06 -8.40
C TYR A 129 6.62 -11.15 -7.22
N GLU A 130 7.27 -11.68 -6.19
CA GLU A 130 7.92 -10.87 -5.16
C GLU A 130 9.31 -10.45 -5.63
N LEU A 131 9.66 -9.19 -5.42
CA LEU A 131 10.97 -8.66 -5.79
C LEU A 131 12.02 -8.95 -4.72
N VAL A 132 13.13 -9.52 -5.17
CA VAL A 132 14.35 -9.73 -4.38
C VAL A 132 15.49 -8.92 -5.00
N VAL A 133 16.25 -8.23 -4.17
CA VAL A 133 17.33 -7.35 -4.65
C VAL A 133 18.67 -7.65 -3.98
N THR A 134 19.73 -7.51 -4.77
CA THR A 134 21.10 -7.44 -4.26
C THR A 134 21.70 -6.11 -4.67
N VAL A 135 22.07 -5.29 -3.69
CA VAL A 135 22.66 -3.98 -3.92
C VAL A 135 24.15 -4.10 -4.14
N LEU A 136 24.61 -3.78 -5.34
CA LEU A 136 26.01 -3.96 -5.76
C LEU A 136 26.97 -2.86 -5.28
N LYS A 137 26.42 -1.77 -4.71
CA LYS A 137 27.21 -0.61 -4.24
C LYS A 137 27.71 -0.73 -2.80
N GLY A 138 27.66 -1.94 -2.24
CA GLY A 138 27.97 -2.21 -0.84
C GLY A 138 26.74 -2.07 0.07
N GLY A 139 26.86 -2.57 1.31
CA GLY A 139 25.78 -2.59 2.30
C GLY A 139 25.34 -4.01 2.64
N ALA A 140 24.27 -4.12 3.43
CA ALA A 140 23.79 -5.38 3.99
C ALA A 140 22.74 -6.10 3.10
N PHE A 141 22.28 -5.45 2.01
CA PHE A 141 21.19 -5.97 1.21
C PHE A 141 21.70 -6.91 0.11
N ALA A 142 21.90 -8.17 0.47
CA ALA A 142 22.18 -9.25 -0.45
C ALA A 142 21.01 -10.24 -0.43
N ARG A 143 20.41 -10.51 -1.59
CA ARG A 143 19.21 -11.32 -1.75
C ARG A 143 18.10 -10.90 -0.77
N TYR A 144 17.90 -9.60 -0.67
CA TYR A 144 16.95 -9.01 0.26
C TYR A 144 15.53 -9.03 -0.34
N ARG A 145 14.62 -9.70 0.34
CA ARG A 145 13.19 -9.70 0.02
C ARG A 145 12.60 -8.37 0.48
N ILE A 146 12.24 -7.49 -0.46
CA ILE A 146 11.64 -6.17 -0.14
C ILE A 146 10.22 -6.33 0.41
N GLY A 147 9.56 -7.43 0.04
CA GLY A 147 8.17 -7.69 0.37
C GLY A 147 7.18 -6.93 -0.53
N ASP A 148 7.61 -6.56 -1.73
CA ASP A 148 6.78 -5.91 -2.74
C ASP A 148 6.47 -6.89 -3.87
N MET A 149 5.17 -7.00 -4.21
CA MET A 149 4.66 -7.84 -5.29
C MET A 149 4.48 -7.03 -6.57
N PHE A 150 4.91 -7.60 -7.67
CA PHE A 150 4.79 -7.03 -9.00
C PHE A 150 4.12 -8.01 -9.95
N ARG A 151 3.33 -7.48 -10.89
CA ARG A 151 2.86 -8.24 -12.06
C ARG A 151 3.72 -7.91 -13.26
N CYS A 152 4.22 -8.93 -13.94
CA CYS A 152 4.80 -8.77 -15.25
C CYS A 152 3.68 -8.55 -16.27
N VAL A 153 3.61 -7.38 -16.89
CA VAL A 153 2.59 -7.07 -17.90
C VAL A 153 3.10 -7.27 -19.32
N SER A 154 4.42 -7.25 -19.50
CA SER A 154 5.09 -7.54 -20.79
C SER A 154 6.50 -8.04 -20.51
N THR A 155 6.95 -9.00 -21.30
CA THR A 155 8.33 -9.52 -21.23
C THR A 155 9.32 -8.71 -22.06
N GLY A 156 8.89 -7.58 -22.63
CA GLY A 156 9.69 -6.76 -23.54
C GLY A 156 9.44 -7.08 -25.01
N GLY A 157 10.22 -6.45 -25.88
CA GLY A 157 10.11 -6.67 -27.34
C GLY A 157 9.03 -5.83 -28.02
N ASP A 158 8.42 -4.88 -27.32
CA ASP A 158 7.59 -3.85 -27.93
C ASP A 158 8.45 -2.68 -28.47
N LYS A 159 7.81 -1.73 -29.15
CA LYS A 159 8.51 -0.57 -29.74
C LYS A 159 9.18 0.35 -28.70
N SER A 160 8.85 0.19 -27.41
CA SER A 160 9.30 1.09 -26.35
C SER A 160 10.50 0.55 -25.58
N THR A 161 10.59 -0.77 -25.39
CA THR A 161 11.65 -1.39 -24.60
C THR A 161 11.80 -2.89 -24.88
N ASN A 162 13.03 -3.39 -24.71
CA ASN A 162 13.31 -4.83 -24.71
C ASN A 162 13.33 -5.41 -23.28
N LEU A 163 13.10 -4.57 -22.25
CA LEU A 163 13.06 -5.00 -20.87
C LEU A 163 11.63 -5.37 -20.46
N PRO A 164 11.45 -6.30 -19.53
CA PRO A 164 10.16 -6.60 -18.95
C PRO A 164 9.53 -5.35 -18.31
N GLN A 165 8.22 -5.26 -18.43
CA GLN A 165 7.44 -4.19 -17.83
C GLN A 165 6.66 -4.76 -16.64
N LEU A 166 6.80 -4.11 -15.50
CA LEU A 166 6.27 -4.54 -14.22
C LEU A 166 5.33 -3.49 -13.65
N VAL A 167 4.23 -3.93 -13.08
CA VAL A 167 3.28 -3.07 -12.36
C VAL A 167 3.30 -3.48 -10.89
N PHE A 168 3.45 -2.51 -10.01
CA PHE A 168 3.32 -2.74 -8.58
C PHE A 168 1.89 -3.20 -8.25
N LEU A 169 1.75 -4.25 -7.46
CA LEU A 169 0.45 -4.76 -7.01
C LEU A 169 0.15 -4.32 -5.58
N ASP A 170 0.92 -4.83 -4.64
CA ASP A 170 0.78 -4.59 -3.21
C ASP A 170 2.02 -5.15 -2.48
N ARG A 171 1.97 -5.19 -1.17
CA ARG A 171 2.88 -5.97 -0.35
C ARG A 171 2.59 -7.46 -0.46
N VAL A 172 3.53 -8.28 0.01
CA VAL A 172 3.33 -9.71 0.19
C VAL A 172 2.04 -10.00 0.97
N PRO A 173 1.34 -11.11 0.74
CA PRO A 173 -0.02 -11.34 1.24
C PRO A 173 -0.24 -11.21 2.75
N TRP A 174 0.81 -11.39 3.56
CA TRP A 174 0.72 -11.27 5.03
C TRP A 174 0.90 -9.83 5.56
N VAL A 175 1.05 -8.85 4.69
CA VAL A 175 1.17 -7.44 5.07
C VAL A 175 0.07 -6.63 4.40
N ILE A 176 -0.80 -6.02 5.19
CA ILE A 176 -1.80 -5.08 4.71
C ILE A 176 -1.19 -3.68 4.76
N ASP A 177 -0.93 -3.10 3.60
CA ASP A 177 -0.43 -1.74 3.48
C ASP A 177 -1.58 -0.76 3.22
N ILE A 178 -1.76 0.22 4.09
CA ILE A 178 -2.77 1.26 3.96
C ILE A 178 -2.12 2.56 3.50
N ALA A 179 -2.30 2.86 2.22
CA ALA A 179 -1.87 4.11 1.58
C ALA A 179 -0.36 4.39 1.65
N GLY A 180 0.50 3.36 1.81
CA GLY A 180 1.94 3.51 1.95
C GLY A 180 2.40 4.09 3.30
N PHE A 181 1.47 4.29 4.24
CA PHE A 181 1.77 4.86 5.56
C PHE A 181 1.90 3.78 6.62
N THR A 182 0.90 2.94 6.78
CA THR A 182 0.90 1.93 7.82
C THR A 182 0.89 0.52 7.25
N ARG A 183 1.68 -0.36 7.85
CA ARG A 183 1.86 -1.76 7.45
C ARG A 183 1.37 -2.64 8.59
N ILE A 184 0.25 -3.27 8.36
CA ILE A 184 -0.44 -4.08 9.35
C ILE A 184 -0.19 -5.55 9.04
N THR A 185 0.32 -6.26 10.03
CA THR A 185 0.55 -7.70 9.98
C THR A 185 -0.46 -8.43 10.85
N GLU A 186 -0.57 -9.75 10.69
CA GLU A 186 -1.37 -10.61 11.56
C GLU A 186 -1.02 -10.39 13.03
N ASN A 187 0.27 -10.42 13.36
CA ASN A 187 0.75 -10.17 14.73
C ASN A 187 0.29 -8.81 15.27
N SER A 188 0.30 -7.77 14.43
CA SER A 188 -0.18 -6.43 14.83
C SER A 188 -1.65 -6.45 15.22
N ILE A 189 -2.48 -7.16 14.44
CA ILE A 189 -3.91 -7.30 14.71
C ILE A 189 -4.15 -8.12 15.97
N GLU A 190 -3.44 -9.24 16.14
CA GLU A 190 -3.54 -10.07 17.33
C GLU A 190 -3.15 -9.32 18.61
N ASP A 191 -2.06 -8.56 18.56
CA ASP A 191 -1.64 -7.72 19.68
C ASP A 191 -2.69 -6.68 20.05
N VAL A 192 -3.27 -6.02 19.07
CA VAL A 192 -4.36 -5.05 19.28
C VAL A 192 -5.59 -5.73 19.88
N ILE A 193 -6.01 -6.87 19.35
CA ILE A 193 -7.16 -7.64 19.88
C ILE A 193 -6.90 -8.05 21.33
N ARG A 194 -5.73 -8.62 21.60
CA ARG A 194 -5.36 -9.06 22.96
C ARG A 194 -5.38 -7.91 23.97
N LEU A 195 -4.81 -6.76 23.59
CA LEU A 195 -4.71 -5.59 24.46
C LEU A 195 -6.04 -4.86 24.62
N SER A 196 -6.95 -4.98 23.63
CA SER A 196 -8.29 -4.44 23.74
C SER A 196 -9.14 -5.13 24.82
N GLY A 197 -8.76 -6.35 25.24
CA GLY A 197 -9.54 -7.15 26.17
C GLY A 197 -10.87 -7.64 25.61
N LEU A 198 -11.11 -7.50 24.30
CA LEU A 198 -12.31 -8.00 23.63
C LEU A 198 -12.21 -9.50 23.43
N SER A 199 -13.29 -10.21 23.71
CA SER A 199 -13.36 -11.65 23.49
C SER A 199 -13.81 -11.95 22.06
N ILE A 200 -12.85 -11.90 21.15
CA ILE A 200 -13.02 -12.23 19.72
C ILE A 200 -12.70 -13.71 19.54
N LYS A 201 -13.64 -14.48 18.99
CA LYS A 201 -13.49 -15.90 18.71
C LYS A 201 -12.69 -16.15 17.44
N HIS A 202 -13.07 -15.45 16.38
CA HIS A 202 -12.43 -15.51 15.06
C HIS A 202 -12.39 -14.13 14.44
N TRP A 203 -11.39 -13.88 13.62
CA TRP A 203 -11.29 -12.66 12.84
C TRP A 203 -10.65 -12.93 11.47
N ILE A 204 -10.99 -12.09 10.50
CA ILE A 204 -10.33 -11.98 9.20
C ILE A 204 -10.12 -10.50 8.93
N ALA A 205 -8.94 -10.16 8.44
CA ALA A 205 -8.60 -8.81 8.01
C ALA A 205 -8.37 -8.76 6.51
N LYS A 206 -8.80 -7.66 5.90
CA LYS A 206 -8.65 -7.44 4.46
C LYS A 206 -8.47 -5.95 4.17
N LYS A 207 -7.64 -5.64 3.17
CA LYS A 207 -7.59 -4.30 2.56
C LYS A 207 -8.79 -4.14 1.63
N GLU A 208 -9.56 -3.09 1.83
CA GLU A 208 -10.68 -2.73 0.97
C GLU A 208 -10.59 -1.26 0.56
N TYR A 209 -11.45 -0.83 -0.36
CA TYR A 209 -11.45 0.52 -0.88
C TYR A 209 -12.84 1.14 -0.75
N ASP A 210 -12.89 2.40 -0.33
CA ASP A 210 -14.13 3.15 -0.28
C ASP A 210 -14.61 3.59 -1.68
N THR A 211 -15.74 4.28 -1.75
CA THR A 211 -16.31 4.78 -3.01
C THR A 211 -15.40 5.78 -3.74
N LYS A 212 -14.43 6.38 -3.04
CA LYS A 212 -13.42 7.29 -3.58
C LYS A 212 -12.09 6.58 -3.85
N ARG A 213 -12.09 5.24 -3.87
CA ARG A 213 -10.91 4.37 -4.02
C ARG A 213 -9.83 4.59 -2.96
N ARG A 214 -10.19 5.05 -1.76
CA ARG A 214 -9.24 5.19 -0.66
C ARG A 214 -9.16 3.88 0.11
N PRO A 215 -7.95 3.34 0.37
CA PRO A 215 -7.77 2.07 1.06
C PRO A 215 -8.11 2.19 2.54
N TYR A 216 -8.69 1.14 3.11
CA TYR A 216 -8.91 0.97 4.55
C TYR A 216 -8.74 -0.49 4.96
N LEU A 217 -8.43 -0.70 6.24
CA LEU A 217 -8.43 -2.01 6.86
C LEU A 217 -9.87 -2.38 7.22
N HIS A 218 -10.37 -3.51 6.69
CA HIS A 218 -11.62 -4.09 7.11
C HIS A 218 -11.35 -5.34 7.96
N ILE A 219 -11.82 -5.32 9.21
CA ILE A 219 -11.74 -6.48 10.10
C ILE A 219 -13.14 -7.06 10.28
N TYR A 220 -13.30 -8.31 9.92
CA TYR A 220 -14.49 -9.11 10.17
C TYR A 220 -14.26 -9.90 11.44
N VAL A 221 -15.10 -9.73 12.45
CA VAL A 221 -14.93 -10.36 13.77
C VAL A 221 -16.15 -11.21 14.13
N GLU A 222 -15.90 -12.38 14.70
CA GLU A 222 -16.90 -13.20 15.36
C GLU A 222 -16.64 -13.18 16.86
N LEU A 223 -17.59 -12.64 17.62
CA LEU A 223 -17.46 -12.52 19.07
C LEU A 223 -17.79 -13.84 19.75
N ASN A 224 -17.21 -14.06 20.93
CA ASN A 224 -17.51 -15.24 21.75
C ASN A 224 -18.96 -15.17 22.24
N PRO A 225 -19.80 -16.23 22.05
CA PRO A 225 -21.21 -16.22 22.46
C PRO A 225 -21.42 -15.93 23.95
N ALA A 226 -20.45 -16.30 24.80
CA ALA A 226 -20.52 -16.06 26.24
C ALA A 226 -20.53 -14.56 26.60
N ASP A 227 -19.99 -13.70 25.72
CA ASP A 227 -19.89 -12.26 25.97
C ASP A 227 -21.00 -11.44 25.31
N LEU A 228 -21.68 -12.00 24.31
CA LEU A 228 -22.81 -11.34 23.65
C LEU A 228 -23.99 -11.03 24.61
N GLY A 229 -24.14 -11.81 25.69
CA GLY A 229 -25.15 -11.60 26.71
C GLY A 229 -24.81 -10.54 27.77
N ARG A 230 -23.54 -10.10 27.85
CA ARG A 230 -23.06 -9.16 28.86
C ARG A 230 -22.79 -7.74 28.33
N MET A 231 -22.58 -7.60 27.02
CA MET A 231 -22.31 -6.31 26.38
C MET A 231 -23.06 -6.22 25.07
N ALA A 232 -24.06 -5.34 25.01
CA ALA A 232 -24.55 -4.85 23.72
C ALA A 232 -23.48 -3.93 23.11
N VAL A 233 -22.35 -4.52 22.74
CA VAL A 233 -21.26 -3.77 22.10
C VAL A 233 -21.69 -3.46 20.68
N SER A 234 -22.04 -2.21 20.43
CA SER A 234 -22.31 -1.77 19.06
C SER A 234 -21.02 -1.89 18.23
N THR A 235 -21.14 -2.17 16.96
CA THR A 235 -20.00 -2.20 16.00
C THR A 235 -19.17 -0.92 16.11
N GLN A 236 -19.81 0.20 16.41
CA GLN A 236 -19.16 1.49 16.57
C GLN A 236 -18.23 1.54 17.79
N ILE A 237 -18.69 1.03 18.94
CA ILE A 237 -17.87 0.96 20.18
C ILE A 237 -16.67 0.06 19.97
N LEU A 238 -16.87 -1.09 19.31
CA LEU A 238 -15.79 -2.01 18.95
C LEU A 238 -14.77 -1.32 18.05
N LYS A 239 -15.24 -0.60 17.04
CA LYS A 239 -14.39 0.18 16.13
C LYS A 239 -13.58 1.22 16.89
N GLU A 240 -14.20 2.04 17.70
CA GLU A 240 -13.53 3.09 18.48
C GLU A 240 -12.48 2.50 19.42
N HIS A 241 -12.78 1.35 20.03
CA HIS A 241 -11.87 0.67 20.91
C HIS A 241 -10.61 0.17 20.18
N LEU A 242 -10.78 -0.51 19.04
CA LEU A 242 -9.67 -0.96 18.21
C LEU A 242 -8.88 0.21 17.60
N GLU A 243 -9.55 1.30 17.18
CA GLU A 243 -8.88 2.52 16.70
C GLU A 243 -7.94 3.14 17.75
N VAL A 244 -8.35 3.18 19.00
CA VAL A 244 -7.50 3.69 20.08
C VAL A 244 -6.23 2.86 20.20
N TYR A 245 -6.34 1.54 20.15
CA TYR A 245 -5.17 0.67 20.25
C TYR A 245 -4.28 0.74 19.01
N PHE A 246 -4.82 0.76 17.79
CA PHE A 246 -4.02 0.97 16.59
C PHE A 246 -3.28 2.31 16.64
N THR A 247 -3.95 3.37 17.07
CA THR A 247 -3.34 4.70 17.24
C THR A 247 -2.20 4.69 18.26
N PHE A 248 -2.27 3.84 19.27
CA PHE A 248 -1.24 3.73 20.30
C PHE A 248 -0.02 2.95 19.79
N PHE A 249 -0.22 1.87 19.02
CA PHE A 249 0.85 1.02 18.51
C PHE A 249 1.50 1.54 17.25
N ASP A 250 0.75 2.19 16.38
CA ASP A 250 1.21 2.67 15.07
C ASP A 250 0.99 4.18 14.95
N THR A 251 2.09 4.93 15.06
CA THR A 251 2.05 6.40 14.95
C THR A 251 1.62 6.84 13.55
N ASP A 252 1.96 6.07 12.53
CA ASP A 252 1.62 6.37 11.13
C ASP A 252 0.13 6.15 10.87
N TYR A 253 -0.47 5.14 11.52
CA TYR A 253 -1.93 4.95 11.51
C TYR A 253 -2.69 6.17 12.03
N ARG A 254 -2.20 6.75 13.13
CA ARG A 254 -2.79 7.99 13.68
C ARG A 254 -2.76 9.16 12.71
N ASP A 255 -1.70 9.23 11.91
CA ASP A 255 -1.50 10.35 10.99
C ASP A 255 -2.28 10.19 9.67
N LEU A 256 -2.67 8.96 9.29
CA LEU A 256 -3.53 8.69 8.14
C LEU A 256 -4.82 9.52 8.15
N LYS A 257 -5.53 9.48 9.27
CA LYS A 257 -6.81 10.22 9.43
C LYS A 257 -6.61 11.72 9.34
N LYS A 258 -5.53 12.23 9.93
CA LYS A 258 -5.22 13.67 9.96
C LYS A 258 -4.73 14.20 8.62
N MET A 259 -3.88 13.46 7.94
CA MET A 259 -3.19 13.92 6.74
C MET A 259 -3.98 13.66 5.46
N LEU A 260 -4.63 12.52 5.36
CA LEU A 260 -5.29 12.06 4.13
C LEU A 260 -6.83 12.10 4.23
N GLY A 261 -7.40 12.38 5.42
CA GLY A 261 -8.84 12.33 5.63
C GLY A 261 -9.43 10.94 5.36
N ILE A 262 -8.63 9.89 5.57
CA ILE A 262 -9.04 8.50 5.40
C ILE A 262 -9.62 8.00 6.73
N GLU A 263 -10.75 7.27 6.67
CA GLU A 263 -11.21 6.42 7.77
C GLU A 263 -10.52 5.06 7.64
N PRO A 264 -9.40 4.83 8.36
CA PRO A 264 -8.49 3.73 8.05
C PRO A 264 -9.00 2.37 8.52
N LEU A 265 -10.04 2.31 9.35
CA LEU A 265 -10.57 1.08 9.94
C LEU A 265 -12.08 0.98 9.78
N GLN A 266 -12.53 -0.18 9.29
CA GLN A 266 -13.92 -0.62 9.36
C GLN A 266 -14.00 -1.97 10.04
N ILE A 267 -15.09 -2.22 10.77
CA ILE A 267 -15.33 -3.47 11.48
C ILE A 267 -16.74 -3.97 11.15
N THR A 268 -16.81 -5.25 10.82
CA THR A 268 -18.08 -5.96 10.66
C THR A 268 -18.14 -7.10 11.68
N VAL A 269 -19.14 -7.05 12.56
CA VAL A 269 -19.42 -8.15 13.48
C VAL A 269 -20.27 -9.19 12.76
N LEU A 270 -19.72 -10.39 12.66
CA LEU A 270 -20.38 -11.54 12.03
C LEU A 270 -21.27 -12.26 13.03
N LYS A 271 -22.28 -12.94 12.50
CA LYS A 271 -23.11 -13.85 13.31
C LYS A 271 -22.28 -15.05 13.76
N CYS A 272 -22.57 -15.56 14.96
CA CYS A 272 -21.91 -16.76 15.48
C CYS A 272 -22.06 -17.94 14.53
N GLY A 273 -20.96 -18.64 14.27
CA GLY A 273 -20.88 -19.77 13.34
C GLY A 273 -20.62 -19.41 11.87
N THR A 274 -20.57 -18.11 11.52
CA THR A 274 -20.30 -17.68 10.14
C THR A 274 -18.90 -18.10 9.68
N MET A 275 -17.88 -17.97 10.53
CA MET A 275 -16.51 -18.35 10.19
C MET A 275 -16.35 -19.87 10.02
N GLU A 276 -17.02 -20.66 10.84
CA GLU A 276 -17.01 -22.11 10.72
C GLU A 276 -17.65 -22.56 9.39
N GLN A 277 -18.76 -21.91 9.00
CA GLN A 277 -19.38 -22.17 7.70
C GLN A 277 -18.46 -21.77 6.53
N TYR A 278 -17.82 -20.60 6.61
CA TYR A 278 -16.88 -20.14 5.60
C TYR A 278 -15.72 -21.13 5.43
N LEU A 279 -15.07 -21.54 6.52
CA LEU A 279 -13.96 -22.49 6.51
C LEU A 279 -14.37 -23.89 5.98
N SER A 280 -15.63 -24.25 6.07
CA SER A 280 -16.13 -25.52 5.50
C SER A 280 -16.33 -25.47 3.98
N LEU A 281 -16.26 -24.27 3.36
CA LEU A 281 -16.45 -24.06 1.91
C LEU A 281 -15.13 -23.93 1.15
N ILE A 282 -14.01 -23.78 1.88
CA ILE A 282 -12.66 -23.69 1.35
C ILE A 282 -11.98 -25.05 1.49
#